data_b62480fefadb4955fa7db1c415c13dfb
#
_entry.id   b62480fefadb4955fa7db1c415c13dfb
#
_cell.length_a   1.000
_cell.length_b   1.000
_cell.length_c   1.000
_cell.angle_alpha   90.00
_cell.angle_beta   90.00
_cell.angle_gamma   90.00
#
_symmetry.space_group_name_H-M   'P 1'
#
loop_
_entity.id
_entity.type
_entity.pdbx_description
1 polymer ?
#
loop_
_entity_poly.entity_id
_entity_poly.type
_entity_poly.pdbx_seq_one_letter_code
_entity_poly.pdbx_strand_id
1 'polypeptide(L)'
;MTTFRLSAFADEAAADFSAQLAELKKHGIDLLEIRGVDGKNMSKLTDEEARSAKQMMDDAGIGLSALGSPYGKYPIEADFAAHREAFRRGLELAHLLGADKIRMFSFFIPGGDDAANWRGKVIDQLGEMIEMAQAEGILLCHENEKGIYGDTADRCIDLLETFPQLGCVFDPANFIQCGVDVLPAFDRMANRITYMHIKDALKESGAVVPAGCGDADFPAVIARLRDLDRPMVMTLEPHLTVFKGLSDLQDEQLVHRYAYPDSIAAFAAAVEAITKLL
;
A
#
# COMPACT_ATOMS: atom_id res chain seq x y z
N MET A 1 16.45 -4.53 -19.03
CA MET A 1 15.56 -5.61 -18.49
C MET A 1 15.06 -5.15 -17.15
N THR A 2 13.75 -5.20 -16.94
CA THR A 2 13.13 -4.89 -15.65
C THR A 2 13.67 -5.81 -14.56
N THR A 3 14.11 -5.25 -13.45
CA THR A 3 14.48 -5.98 -12.25
C THR A 3 13.37 -5.81 -11.21
N PHE A 4 12.88 -6.91 -10.69
CA PHE A 4 11.90 -6.89 -9.59
C PHE A 4 12.64 -6.96 -8.25
N ARG A 5 12.22 -6.10 -7.31
CA ARG A 5 12.62 -6.21 -5.90
C ARG A 5 11.37 -6.40 -5.06
N LEU A 6 11.39 -7.44 -4.23
CA LEU A 6 10.31 -7.68 -3.29
C LEU A 6 10.46 -6.80 -2.06
N SER A 7 9.34 -6.25 -1.62
CA SER A 7 9.12 -5.64 -0.32
C SER A 7 7.91 -6.34 0.33
N ALA A 8 7.61 -6.07 1.59
CA ALA A 8 6.42 -6.62 2.21
C ALA A 8 5.90 -5.75 3.36
N PHE A 9 4.60 -5.86 3.65
CA PHE A 9 3.99 -5.52 4.92
C PHE A 9 4.22 -6.69 5.89
N ALA A 10 5.36 -6.68 6.57
CA ALA A 10 5.77 -7.80 7.42
C ALA A 10 4.97 -7.91 8.74
N ASP A 11 4.19 -6.88 9.09
CA ASP A 11 3.22 -6.94 10.20
C ASP A 11 2.09 -7.94 9.97
N GLU A 12 1.93 -8.43 8.74
CA GLU A 12 1.06 -9.56 8.41
C GLU A 12 1.65 -10.92 8.82
N ALA A 13 2.97 -11.03 8.94
CA ALA A 13 3.63 -12.23 9.44
C ALA A 13 3.69 -12.25 10.97
N ALA A 14 4.00 -11.12 11.61
CA ALA A 14 4.16 -11.03 13.07
C ALA A 14 3.88 -9.62 13.59
N ALA A 15 3.36 -9.51 14.81
CA ALA A 15 3.19 -8.21 15.47
C ALA A 15 4.52 -7.66 16.02
N ASP A 16 5.40 -8.51 16.56
CA ASP A 16 6.73 -8.16 17.07
C ASP A 16 7.64 -7.75 15.91
N PHE A 17 8.29 -6.58 16.02
CA PHE A 17 9.06 -6.02 14.91
C PHE A 17 10.33 -6.80 14.61
N SER A 18 10.97 -7.39 15.63
CA SER A 18 12.14 -8.24 15.41
C SER A 18 11.78 -9.52 14.65
N ALA A 19 10.61 -10.08 14.93
CA ALA A 19 10.08 -11.23 14.20
C ALA A 19 9.72 -10.87 12.75
N GLN A 20 9.16 -9.67 12.50
CA GLN A 20 8.92 -9.17 11.14
C GLN A 20 10.21 -9.17 10.33
N LEU A 21 11.28 -8.57 10.85
CA LEU A 21 12.58 -8.49 10.18
C LEU A 21 13.20 -9.88 9.97
N ALA A 22 13.02 -10.79 10.92
CA ALA A 22 13.49 -12.16 10.80
C ALA A 22 12.78 -12.93 9.69
N GLU A 23 11.45 -12.77 9.54
CA GLU A 23 10.69 -13.41 8.45
C GLU A 23 11.09 -12.82 7.08
N LEU A 24 11.30 -11.51 6.95
CA LEU A 24 11.83 -10.92 5.72
C LEU A 24 13.16 -11.55 5.31
N LYS A 25 14.10 -11.63 6.24
CA LYS A 25 15.43 -12.25 5.99
C LYS A 25 15.34 -13.71 5.60
N LYS A 26 14.50 -14.47 6.27
CA LYS A 26 14.25 -15.91 5.98
C LYS A 26 13.80 -16.12 4.52
N HIS A 27 13.03 -15.19 3.99
CA HIS A 27 12.51 -15.23 2.63
C HIS A 27 13.39 -14.48 1.61
N GLY A 28 14.55 -13.94 2.02
CA GLY A 28 15.45 -13.19 1.14
C GLY A 28 14.88 -11.84 0.67
N ILE A 29 13.91 -11.28 1.42
CA ILE A 29 13.34 -9.96 1.16
C ILE A 29 14.15 -8.92 1.91
N ASP A 30 14.71 -7.95 1.19
CA ASP A 30 15.60 -6.92 1.72
C ASP A 30 14.94 -5.54 1.85
N LEU A 31 13.64 -5.45 1.55
CA LEU A 31 12.86 -4.23 1.68
C LEU A 31 11.62 -4.45 2.55
N LEU A 32 11.27 -3.43 3.33
CA LEU A 32 10.07 -3.35 4.15
C LEU A 32 9.21 -2.17 3.69
N GLU A 33 7.92 -2.34 3.50
CA GLU A 33 6.96 -1.26 3.56
C GLU A 33 6.39 -1.23 4.99
N ILE A 34 6.79 -0.23 5.77
CA ILE A 34 6.47 -0.22 7.20
C ILE A 34 5.07 0.31 7.44
N ARG A 35 4.20 -0.52 8.04
CA ARG A 35 2.83 -0.17 8.43
C ARG A 35 2.62 -0.33 9.93
N GLY A 36 3.15 -1.39 10.51
CA GLY A 36 3.03 -1.72 11.92
C GLY A 36 4.36 -2.06 12.58
N VAL A 37 4.61 -1.53 13.79
CA VAL A 37 5.77 -1.82 14.64
C VAL A 37 5.25 -2.21 16.02
N ASP A 38 5.57 -3.40 16.49
CA ASP A 38 5.16 -3.93 17.81
C ASP A 38 3.64 -3.80 18.04
N GLY A 39 2.86 -4.00 16.96
CA GLY A 39 1.41 -3.93 16.95
C GLY A 39 0.84 -2.51 17.06
N LYS A 40 1.65 -1.47 16.86
CA LYS A 40 1.23 -0.08 16.68
C LYS A 40 1.30 0.30 15.20
N ASN A 41 0.28 1.01 14.71
CA ASN A 41 0.39 1.64 13.39
C ASN A 41 1.54 2.65 13.37
N MET A 42 2.28 2.72 12.27
CA MET A 42 3.45 3.61 12.13
C MET A 42 3.14 5.07 12.45
N SER A 43 1.94 5.54 12.17
CA SER A 43 1.50 6.91 12.45
C SER A 43 1.40 7.26 13.94
N LYS A 44 1.44 6.26 14.82
CA LYS A 44 1.33 6.39 16.28
C LYS A 44 2.67 6.20 17.01
N LEU A 45 3.77 6.04 16.28
CA LEU A 45 5.09 5.87 16.88
C LEU A 45 5.57 7.15 17.54
N THR A 46 6.21 7.01 18.69
CA THR A 46 7.04 8.08 19.28
C THR A 46 8.35 8.22 18.50
N ASP A 47 9.06 9.30 18.71
CA ASP A 47 10.40 9.50 18.13
C ASP A 47 11.38 8.40 18.52
N GLU A 48 11.33 7.96 19.77
CA GLU A 48 12.19 6.90 20.30
C GLU A 48 11.88 5.56 19.61
N GLU A 49 10.61 5.21 19.50
CA GLU A 49 10.16 3.99 18.81
C GLU A 49 10.54 4.01 17.32
N ALA A 50 10.38 5.16 16.64
CA ALA A 50 10.76 5.29 15.23
C ALA A 50 12.29 5.15 15.03
N ARG A 51 13.10 5.79 15.89
CA ARG A 51 14.58 5.63 15.85
C ARG A 51 15.02 4.21 16.17
N SER A 52 14.36 3.55 17.15
CA SER A 52 14.64 2.16 17.49
C SER A 52 14.32 1.24 16.32
N ALA A 53 13.15 1.40 15.68
CA ALA A 53 12.78 0.63 14.51
C ALA A 53 13.77 0.84 13.35
N LYS A 54 14.19 2.08 13.11
CA LYS A 54 15.22 2.39 12.10
C LYS A 54 16.53 1.67 12.39
N GLN A 55 17.02 1.71 13.63
CA GLN A 55 18.25 1.02 14.02
C GLN A 55 18.12 -0.51 13.82
N MET A 56 16.98 -1.09 14.19
CA MET A 56 16.75 -2.53 14.02
C MET A 56 16.73 -2.93 12.53
N MET A 57 16.15 -2.10 11.65
CA MET A 57 16.21 -2.33 10.20
C MET A 57 17.65 -2.27 9.69
N ASP A 58 18.43 -1.27 10.11
CA ASP A 58 19.83 -1.10 9.72
C ASP A 58 20.68 -2.29 10.14
N ASP A 59 20.55 -2.73 11.40
CA ASP A 59 21.27 -3.89 11.94
C ASP A 59 20.88 -5.18 11.23
N ALA A 60 19.62 -5.28 10.77
CA ALA A 60 19.13 -6.41 9.99
C ALA A 60 19.54 -6.36 8.51
N GLY A 61 20.01 -5.20 8.00
CA GLY A 61 20.27 -4.96 6.59
C GLY A 61 18.99 -4.90 5.74
N ILE A 62 17.86 -4.49 6.34
CA ILE A 62 16.57 -4.32 5.67
C ILE A 62 16.37 -2.84 5.34
N GLY A 63 16.21 -2.53 4.06
CA GLY A 63 15.88 -1.19 3.58
C GLY A 63 14.40 -0.87 3.71
N LEU A 64 14.06 0.42 3.62
CA LEU A 64 12.68 0.88 3.62
C LEU A 64 12.26 1.20 2.18
N SER A 65 11.14 0.63 1.71
CA SER A 65 10.56 0.93 0.39
C SER A 65 9.60 2.12 0.44
N ALA A 66 8.77 2.19 1.47
CA ALA A 66 7.83 3.27 1.73
C ALA A 66 7.26 3.19 3.16
N LEU A 67 6.59 4.26 3.61
CA LEU A 67 5.67 4.18 4.74
C LEU A 67 4.28 3.79 4.26
N GLY A 68 3.75 2.67 4.69
CA GLY A 68 2.38 2.22 4.49
C GLY A 68 1.43 2.94 5.44
N SER A 69 1.10 4.18 5.16
CA SER A 69 0.40 5.09 6.07
C SER A 69 -1.13 4.99 5.97
N PRO A 70 -1.88 5.42 6.99
CA PRO A 70 -3.34 5.55 6.91
C PRO A 70 -3.79 6.92 6.36
N TYR A 71 -2.87 7.81 5.96
CA TYR A 71 -3.24 9.16 5.54
C TYR A 71 -4.10 9.14 4.29
N GLY A 72 -5.19 9.91 4.32
CA GLY A 72 -6.23 9.90 3.30
C GLY A 72 -7.31 8.83 3.50
N LYS A 73 -7.16 7.84 4.41
CA LYS A 73 -8.27 7.05 4.94
C LYS A 73 -9.01 7.86 6.01
N TYR A 74 -9.66 8.91 5.57
CA TYR A 74 -10.33 9.92 6.39
C TYR A 74 -11.58 10.41 5.69
N PRO A 75 -12.72 10.58 6.39
CA PRO A 75 -13.94 11.08 5.75
C PRO A 75 -13.72 12.46 5.13
N ILE A 76 -14.05 12.62 3.84
CA ILE A 76 -13.86 13.89 3.14
C ILE A 76 -14.65 15.05 3.76
N GLU A 77 -15.77 14.74 4.43
CA GLU A 77 -16.61 15.74 5.09
C GLU A 77 -16.02 16.28 6.38
N ALA A 78 -15.14 15.51 7.04
CA ALA A 78 -14.60 15.86 8.34
C ALA A 78 -13.65 17.07 8.29
N ASP A 79 -13.33 17.62 9.48
CA ASP A 79 -12.40 18.74 9.59
C ASP A 79 -10.98 18.31 9.21
N PHE A 80 -10.49 18.86 8.11
CA PHE A 80 -9.18 18.55 7.56
C PHE A 80 -8.02 19.03 8.43
N ALA A 81 -8.22 20.02 9.31
CA ALA A 81 -7.14 20.53 10.14
C ALA A 81 -6.49 19.46 11.02
N ALA A 82 -7.31 18.59 11.63
CA ALA A 82 -6.81 17.49 12.44
C ALA A 82 -6.03 16.45 11.59
N HIS A 83 -6.54 16.14 10.39
CA HIS A 83 -5.88 15.21 9.47
C HIS A 83 -4.55 15.78 8.96
N ARG A 84 -4.52 17.06 8.61
CA ARG A 84 -3.30 17.79 8.22
C ARG A 84 -2.23 17.76 9.32
N GLU A 85 -2.60 17.95 10.59
CA GLU A 85 -1.66 17.88 11.70
C GLU A 85 -1.11 16.46 11.90
N ALA A 86 -1.98 15.44 11.79
CA ALA A 86 -1.55 14.05 11.82
C ALA A 86 -0.60 13.73 10.64
N PHE A 87 -0.87 14.29 9.46
CA PHE A 87 0.00 14.12 8.30
C PHE A 87 1.36 14.80 8.49
N ARG A 88 1.41 16.01 9.09
CA ARG A 88 2.67 16.67 9.45
C ARG A 88 3.52 15.78 10.34
N ARG A 89 2.89 15.17 11.36
CA ARG A 89 3.58 14.18 12.21
C ARG A 89 4.10 12.99 11.38
N GLY A 90 3.37 12.57 10.38
CA GLY A 90 3.80 11.51 9.44
C GLY A 90 5.06 11.85 8.66
N LEU A 91 5.23 13.11 8.25
CA LEU A 91 6.44 13.58 7.58
C LEU A 91 7.66 13.55 8.52
N GLU A 92 7.48 13.96 9.79
CA GLU A 92 8.54 13.83 10.81
C GLU A 92 8.95 12.36 11.00
N LEU A 93 7.98 11.46 11.09
CA LEU A 93 8.24 10.02 11.22
C LEU A 93 8.94 9.45 9.97
N ALA A 94 8.62 9.95 8.77
CA ALA A 94 9.30 9.56 7.55
C ALA A 94 10.80 9.89 7.63
N HIS A 95 11.16 11.08 8.10
CA HIS A 95 12.56 11.44 8.32
C HIS A 95 13.24 10.56 9.37
N LEU A 96 12.59 10.31 10.51
CA LEU A 96 13.14 9.47 11.58
C LEU A 96 13.39 8.02 11.12
N LEU A 97 12.51 7.48 10.26
CA LEU A 97 12.61 6.15 9.71
C LEU A 97 13.49 6.09 8.44
N GLY A 98 13.82 7.23 7.84
CA GLY A 98 14.61 7.32 6.61
C GLY A 98 13.82 6.96 5.36
N ALA A 99 12.51 7.25 5.35
CA ALA A 99 11.65 7.04 4.19
C ALA A 99 11.70 8.20 3.21
N ASP A 100 11.76 7.89 1.93
CA ASP A 100 11.63 8.86 0.82
C ASP A 100 10.23 8.83 0.19
N LYS A 101 9.36 7.89 0.60
CA LYS A 101 8.01 7.70 0.09
C LYS A 101 7.01 7.44 1.20
N ILE A 102 5.80 7.98 1.02
CA ILE A 102 4.63 7.67 1.87
C ILE A 102 3.50 7.21 0.95
N ARG A 103 2.99 5.99 1.14
CA ARG A 103 1.76 5.54 0.51
C ARG A 103 0.58 6.17 1.28
N MET A 104 -0.40 6.69 0.53
CA MET A 104 -1.57 7.36 1.04
C MET A 104 -2.79 7.17 0.14
N PHE A 105 -3.94 7.73 0.56
CA PHE A 105 -5.24 7.56 -0.07
C PHE A 105 -5.91 8.90 -0.38
N SER A 106 -7.08 8.87 -1.06
CA SER A 106 -7.77 10.08 -1.53
C SER A 106 -9.14 10.30 -0.89
N PHE A 107 -9.23 10.07 0.41
CA PHE A 107 -10.36 10.32 1.30
C PHE A 107 -11.60 9.44 1.02
N PHE A 108 -12.26 9.00 2.09
CA PHE A 108 -13.53 8.29 1.98
C PHE A 108 -14.63 9.22 1.50
N ILE A 109 -15.35 8.78 0.48
CA ILE A 109 -16.52 9.45 -0.06
C ILE A 109 -17.77 8.93 0.71
N PRO A 110 -18.71 9.81 1.11
CA PRO A 110 -19.93 9.39 1.78
C PRO A 110 -20.70 8.35 0.96
N GLY A 111 -21.16 7.29 1.64
CA GLY A 111 -21.87 6.21 0.98
C GLY A 111 -23.12 6.67 0.26
N GLY A 112 -23.24 6.29 -1.04
CA GLY A 112 -24.34 6.66 -1.89
C GLY A 112 -24.19 7.98 -2.64
N ASP A 113 -23.13 8.77 -2.36
CA ASP A 113 -22.84 9.99 -3.08
C ASP A 113 -22.07 9.71 -4.38
N ASP A 114 -22.28 10.58 -5.37
CA ASP A 114 -21.42 10.59 -6.55
C ASP A 114 -20.06 11.21 -6.18
N ALA A 115 -19.00 10.45 -6.34
CA ALA A 115 -17.62 10.90 -6.05
C ALA A 115 -17.23 12.16 -6.85
N ALA A 116 -17.83 12.39 -8.02
CA ALA A 116 -17.58 13.60 -8.82
C ALA A 116 -17.93 14.89 -8.09
N ASN A 117 -18.94 14.86 -7.21
CA ASN A 117 -19.34 16.02 -6.41
C ASN A 117 -18.27 16.43 -5.38
N TRP A 118 -17.42 15.50 -5.00
CA TRP A 118 -16.37 15.71 -3.99
C TRP A 118 -15.00 16.02 -4.58
N ARG A 119 -14.86 15.90 -5.91
CA ARG A 119 -13.58 16.09 -6.60
C ARG A 119 -12.87 17.38 -6.18
N GLY A 120 -13.56 18.52 -6.15
CA GLY A 120 -12.96 19.80 -5.79
C GLY A 120 -12.31 19.74 -4.40
N LYS A 121 -13.04 19.26 -3.40
CA LYS A 121 -12.54 19.15 -2.02
C LYS A 121 -11.40 18.14 -1.89
N VAL A 122 -11.47 17.02 -2.63
CA VAL A 122 -10.38 16.03 -2.68
C VAL A 122 -9.10 16.66 -3.25
N ILE A 123 -9.20 17.37 -4.36
CA ILE A 123 -8.07 18.05 -4.99
C ILE A 123 -7.45 19.10 -4.06
N ASP A 124 -8.28 19.92 -3.40
CA ASP A 124 -7.77 20.95 -2.49
C ASP A 124 -7.01 20.34 -1.31
N GLN A 125 -7.58 19.34 -0.65
CA GLN A 125 -6.95 18.70 0.51
C GLN A 125 -5.72 17.88 0.13
N LEU A 126 -5.80 17.12 -0.97
CA LEU A 126 -4.68 16.33 -1.47
C LEU A 126 -3.54 17.23 -1.96
N GLY A 127 -3.87 18.34 -2.63
CA GLY A 127 -2.89 19.35 -3.06
C GLY A 127 -2.07 19.89 -1.90
N GLU A 128 -2.73 20.26 -0.78
CA GLU A 128 -2.04 20.72 0.42
C GLU A 128 -1.09 19.64 0.99
N MET A 129 -1.53 18.38 1.07
CA MET A 129 -0.67 17.28 1.51
C MET A 129 0.55 17.06 0.60
N ILE A 130 0.35 17.15 -0.71
CA ILE A 130 1.43 17.02 -1.69
C ILE A 130 2.46 18.16 -1.52
N GLU A 131 2.00 19.40 -1.38
CA GLU A 131 2.89 20.55 -1.15
C GLU A 131 3.70 20.39 0.14
N MET A 132 3.07 19.95 1.23
CA MET A 132 3.76 19.66 2.49
C MET A 132 4.84 18.59 2.32
N ALA A 133 4.53 17.49 1.64
CA ALA A 133 5.48 16.40 1.42
C ALA A 133 6.65 16.81 0.51
N GLN A 134 6.37 17.59 -0.55
CA GLN A 134 7.39 18.12 -1.45
C GLN A 134 8.37 19.06 -0.72
N ALA A 135 7.87 19.89 0.19
CA ALA A 135 8.72 20.77 1.00
C ALA A 135 9.71 19.98 1.86
N GLU A 136 9.37 18.74 2.23
CA GLU A 136 10.19 17.82 3.03
C GLU A 136 10.98 16.81 2.14
N GLY A 137 10.89 16.92 0.82
CA GLY A 137 11.57 16.01 -0.11
C GLY A 137 11.00 14.59 -0.13
N ILE A 138 9.74 14.40 0.28
CA ILE A 138 9.05 13.11 0.37
C ILE A 138 8.07 12.96 -0.80
N LEU A 139 8.12 11.82 -1.48
CA LEU A 139 7.18 11.47 -2.53
C LEU A 139 5.90 10.85 -1.92
N LEU A 140 4.76 11.49 -2.14
CA LEU A 140 3.47 10.85 -1.88
C LEU A 140 3.12 9.89 -3.02
N CYS A 141 2.66 8.69 -2.66
CA CYS A 141 2.20 7.68 -3.61
C CYS A 141 0.75 7.33 -3.30
N HIS A 142 -0.16 7.65 -4.22
CA HIS A 142 -1.58 7.33 -4.08
C HIS A 142 -1.83 5.86 -4.44
N GLU A 143 -2.51 5.15 -3.55
CA GLU A 143 -3.00 3.80 -3.79
C GLU A 143 -4.49 3.82 -4.15
N ASN A 144 -4.87 3.06 -5.18
CA ASN A 144 -6.28 2.78 -5.44
C ASN A 144 -6.86 1.90 -4.34
N GLU A 145 -8.03 2.31 -3.80
CA GLU A 145 -8.65 1.63 -2.67
C GLU A 145 -10.18 1.81 -2.70
N LYS A 146 -10.89 0.87 -2.12
CA LYS A 146 -12.36 0.90 -2.05
C LYS A 146 -12.87 2.05 -1.18
N GLY A 147 -13.94 2.71 -1.63
CA GLY A 147 -14.66 3.73 -0.88
C GLY A 147 -14.00 5.10 -0.83
N ILE A 148 -12.81 5.26 -1.38
CA ILE A 148 -12.15 6.57 -1.52
C ILE A 148 -12.42 7.17 -2.91
N TYR A 149 -12.02 8.43 -3.14
CA TYR A 149 -12.19 9.05 -4.45
C TYR A 149 -11.51 8.22 -5.56
N GLY A 150 -10.27 7.79 -5.35
CA GLY A 150 -9.47 7.01 -6.31
C GLY A 150 -9.73 5.50 -6.25
N ASP A 151 -10.97 5.06 -6.34
CA ASP A 151 -11.37 3.65 -6.33
C ASP A 151 -11.53 3.06 -7.76
N THR A 152 -11.53 3.90 -8.79
CA THR A 152 -11.57 3.48 -10.20
C THR A 152 -10.35 3.98 -10.97
N ALA A 153 -10.04 3.33 -12.10
CA ALA A 153 -8.94 3.73 -12.96
C ALA A 153 -9.09 5.19 -13.44
N ASP A 154 -10.31 5.61 -13.80
CA ASP A 154 -10.58 6.98 -14.26
C ASP A 154 -10.24 8.01 -13.19
N ARG A 155 -10.66 7.77 -11.95
CA ARG A 155 -10.40 8.71 -10.83
C ARG A 155 -8.94 8.67 -10.38
N CYS A 156 -8.27 7.51 -10.42
CA CYS A 156 -6.83 7.45 -10.19
C CYS A 156 -6.07 8.27 -11.25
N ILE A 157 -6.44 8.16 -12.53
CA ILE A 157 -5.83 8.91 -13.62
C ILE A 157 -6.09 10.42 -13.45
N ASP A 158 -7.32 10.80 -13.09
CA ASP A 158 -7.65 12.20 -12.79
C ASP A 158 -6.74 12.81 -11.71
N LEU A 159 -6.47 12.08 -10.63
CA LEU A 159 -5.52 12.49 -9.59
C LEU A 159 -4.10 12.64 -10.14
N LEU A 160 -3.63 11.64 -10.90
CA LEU A 160 -2.28 11.60 -11.45
C LEU A 160 -2.04 12.66 -12.54
N GLU A 161 -3.08 13.06 -13.29
CA GLU A 161 -3.05 14.15 -14.27
C GLU A 161 -3.11 15.52 -13.58
N THR A 162 -3.94 15.64 -12.55
CA THR A 162 -4.04 16.88 -11.75
C THR A 162 -2.73 17.15 -10.99
N PHE A 163 -2.07 16.09 -10.49
CA PHE A 163 -0.81 16.17 -9.74
C PHE A 163 0.29 15.34 -10.41
N PRO A 164 1.01 15.91 -11.39
CA PRO A 164 2.10 15.19 -12.07
C PRO A 164 3.21 14.67 -11.14
N GLN A 165 3.38 15.28 -9.98
CA GLN A 165 4.35 14.91 -8.94
C GLN A 165 3.86 13.79 -8.01
N LEU A 166 2.59 13.40 -8.06
CA LEU A 166 2.04 12.30 -7.26
C LEU A 166 2.52 10.97 -7.82
N GLY A 167 3.07 10.10 -6.96
CA GLY A 167 3.37 8.71 -7.30
C GLY A 167 2.10 7.86 -7.32
N CYS A 168 2.20 6.68 -7.89
CA CYS A 168 1.12 5.71 -8.00
C CYS A 168 1.53 4.38 -7.41
N VAL A 169 0.73 3.87 -6.48
CA VAL A 169 0.76 2.47 -6.04
C VAL A 169 -0.39 1.74 -6.72
N PHE A 170 -0.07 0.70 -7.47
CA PHE A 170 -1.07 -0.09 -8.18
C PHE A 170 -1.39 -1.34 -7.37
N ASP A 171 -2.63 -1.45 -6.88
CA ASP A 171 -3.14 -2.63 -6.18
C ASP A 171 -4.19 -3.34 -7.05
N PRO A 172 -3.87 -4.54 -7.59
CA PRO A 172 -4.80 -5.29 -8.43
C PRO A 172 -6.07 -5.74 -7.71
N ALA A 173 -5.95 -6.20 -6.45
CA ALA A 173 -7.08 -6.73 -5.70
C ALA A 173 -8.09 -5.65 -5.34
N ASN A 174 -7.61 -4.46 -4.99
CA ASN A 174 -8.49 -3.32 -4.70
C ASN A 174 -9.29 -2.92 -5.94
N PHE A 175 -8.71 -2.98 -7.15
CA PHE A 175 -9.47 -2.79 -8.39
C PHE A 175 -10.53 -3.87 -8.61
N ILE A 176 -10.19 -5.16 -8.39
CA ILE A 176 -11.15 -6.26 -8.48
C ILE A 176 -12.33 -6.03 -7.54
N GLN A 177 -12.07 -5.67 -6.29
CA GLN A 177 -13.09 -5.42 -5.28
C GLN A 177 -13.97 -4.20 -5.61
N CYS A 178 -13.46 -3.27 -6.43
CA CYS A 178 -14.22 -2.14 -6.98
C CYS A 178 -14.90 -2.45 -8.32
N GLY A 179 -14.83 -3.68 -8.82
CA GLY A 179 -15.42 -4.08 -10.11
C GLY A 179 -14.66 -3.55 -11.32
N VAL A 180 -13.40 -3.15 -11.16
CA VAL A 180 -12.54 -2.62 -12.23
C VAL A 180 -11.71 -3.76 -12.83
N ASP A 181 -11.65 -3.81 -14.17
CA ASP A 181 -10.80 -4.77 -14.86
C ASP A 181 -9.32 -4.37 -14.76
N VAL A 182 -8.49 -5.26 -14.21
CA VAL A 182 -7.10 -4.98 -13.83
C VAL A 182 -6.22 -4.64 -15.01
N LEU A 183 -6.24 -5.44 -16.09
CA LEU A 183 -5.34 -5.25 -17.23
C LEU A 183 -5.60 -3.94 -18.00
N PRO A 184 -6.87 -3.56 -18.31
CA PRO A 184 -7.15 -2.25 -18.89
C PRO A 184 -6.76 -1.08 -17.98
N ALA A 185 -6.95 -1.21 -16.65
CA ALA A 185 -6.51 -0.20 -15.70
C ALA A 185 -4.98 -0.08 -15.69
N PHE A 186 -4.28 -1.21 -15.67
CA PHE A 186 -2.81 -1.25 -15.72
C PHE A 186 -2.29 -0.57 -16.99
N ASP A 187 -2.79 -0.94 -18.17
CA ASP A 187 -2.32 -0.42 -19.45
C ASP A 187 -2.43 1.12 -19.52
N ARG A 188 -3.46 1.68 -18.91
CA ARG A 188 -3.67 3.15 -18.83
C ARG A 188 -2.76 3.83 -17.81
N MET A 189 -2.40 3.16 -16.72
CA MET A 189 -1.63 3.72 -15.62
C MET A 189 -0.13 3.36 -15.66
N ALA A 190 0.28 2.42 -16.51
CA ALA A 190 1.58 1.76 -16.54
C ALA A 190 2.78 2.71 -16.38
N ASN A 191 2.78 3.83 -17.13
CA ASN A 191 3.87 4.81 -17.11
C ASN A 191 3.92 5.66 -15.82
N ARG A 192 2.88 5.61 -15.00
CA ARG A 192 2.76 6.39 -13.75
C ARG A 192 2.93 5.51 -12.51
N ILE A 193 2.90 4.17 -12.63
CA ILE A 193 3.08 3.25 -11.51
C ILE A 193 4.48 3.46 -10.91
N THR A 194 4.56 3.87 -9.67
CA THR A 194 5.82 4.03 -8.92
C THR A 194 6.27 2.68 -8.37
N TYR A 195 5.35 1.95 -7.77
CA TYR A 195 5.51 0.57 -7.32
C TYR A 195 4.13 -0.09 -7.22
N MET A 196 4.06 -1.39 -6.93
CA MET A 196 2.77 -2.08 -6.83
C MET A 196 2.67 -2.93 -5.57
N HIS A 197 1.42 -3.19 -5.16
CA HIS A 197 1.12 -4.20 -4.15
C HIS A 197 0.86 -5.56 -4.79
N ILE A 198 1.30 -6.61 -4.11
CA ILE A 198 1.02 -8.01 -4.47
C ILE A 198 -0.13 -8.46 -3.60
N LYS A 199 -1.33 -8.28 -4.11
CA LYS A 199 -2.59 -8.72 -3.52
C LYS A 199 -3.51 -9.17 -4.65
N ASP A 200 -4.11 -10.35 -4.52
CA ASP A 200 -5.00 -10.92 -5.53
C ASP A 200 -6.35 -11.24 -4.91
N ALA A 201 -7.40 -11.17 -5.69
CA ALA A 201 -8.76 -11.39 -5.23
C ALA A 201 -9.62 -12.10 -6.28
N LEU A 202 -10.71 -12.73 -5.81
CA LEU A 202 -11.73 -13.30 -6.68
C LEU A 202 -12.82 -12.27 -6.98
N LYS A 203 -13.12 -12.06 -8.25
CA LYS A 203 -14.14 -11.10 -8.72
C LYS A 203 -15.54 -11.43 -8.19
N GLU A 204 -15.86 -12.72 -8.08
CA GLU A 204 -17.19 -13.18 -7.65
C GLU A 204 -17.48 -12.83 -6.17
N SER A 205 -16.49 -12.92 -5.30
CA SER A 205 -16.68 -12.83 -3.85
C SER A 205 -15.93 -11.68 -3.18
N GLY A 206 -14.96 -11.07 -3.87
CA GLY A 206 -13.98 -10.15 -3.27
C GLY A 206 -12.97 -10.84 -2.35
N ALA A 207 -13.02 -12.18 -2.24
CA ALA A 207 -12.14 -12.94 -1.36
C ALA A 207 -10.68 -12.79 -1.80
N VAL A 208 -9.81 -12.47 -0.85
CA VAL A 208 -8.38 -12.37 -1.09
C VAL A 208 -7.76 -13.77 -1.19
N VAL A 209 -6.86 -13.95 -2.14
CA VAL A 209 -6.18 -15.22 -2.44
C VAL A 209 -4.70 -14.98 -2.73
N PRO A 210 -3.85 -16.01 -2.67
CA PRO A 210 -2.45 -15.88 -3.08
C PRO A 210 -2.31 -15.38 -4.53
N ALA A 211 -1.28 -14.59 -4.80
CA ALA A 211 -1.02 -14.04 -6.13
C ALA A 211 -1.01 -15.12 -7.22
N GLY A 212 -1.75 -14.90 -8.29
CA GLY A 212 -1.96 -15.86 -9.38
C GLY A 212 -3.05 -16.90 -9.15
N CYS A 213 -3.74 -16.85 -8.00
CA CYS A 213 -4.90 -17.70 -7.71
C CYS A 213 -6.24 -16.94 -7.83
N GLY A 214 -6.20 -15.65 -8.12
CA GLY A 214 -7.35 -14.78 -8.29
C GLY A 214 -7.55 -14.30 -9.73
N ASP A 215 -8.32 -13.24 -9.86
CA ASP A 215 -8.75 -12.70 -11.15
C ASP A 215 -7.90 -11.48 -11.60
N ALA A 216 -6.77 -11.18 -10.91
CA ALA A 216 -5.87 -10.11 -11.32
C ALA A 216 -5.02 -10.43 -12.55
N ASP A 217 -4.94 -11.70 -12.96
CA ASP A 217 -4.06 -12.18 -14.03
C ASP A 217 -2.60 -11.75 -13.81
N PHE A 218 -2.05 -12.08 -12.64
CA PHE A 218 -0.66 -11.74 -12.28
C PHE A 218 0.37 -12.11 -13.34
N PRO A 219 0.28 -13.26 -14.04
CA PRO A 219 1.18 -13.56 -15.16
C PRO A 219 1.18 -12.47 -16.25
N ALA A 220 0.00 -11.98 -16.63
CA ALA A 220 -0.11 -10.91 -17.62
C ALA A 220 0.35 -9.55 -17.07
N VAL A 221 0.06 -9.25 -15.79
CA VAL A 221 0.57 -8.02 -15.12
C VAL A 221 2.10 -8.03 -15.08
N ILE A 222 2.72 -9.15 -14.69
CA ILE A 222 4.19 -9.29 -14.63
C ILE A 222 4.82 -9.16 -16.02
N ALA A 223 4.19 -9.74 -17.05
CA ALA A 223 4.66 -9.59 -18.42
C ALA A 223 4.68 -8.10 -18.84
N ARG A 224 3.59 -7.36 -18.56
CA ARG A 224 3.50 -5.91 -18.84
C ARG A 224 4.50 -5.09 -18.03
N LEU A 225 4.74 -5.46 -16.77
CA LEU A 225 5.78 -4.80 -15.95
C LEU A 225 7.17 -4.98 -16.56
N ARG A 226 7.48 -6.17 -17.11
CA ARG A 226 8.76 -6.42 -17.80
C ARG A 226 8.94 -5.52 -19.00
N ASP A 227 7.87 -5.20 -19.72
CA ASP A 227 7.89 -4.32 -20.89
C ASP A 227 8.17 -2.84 -20.54
N LEU A 228 8.00 -2.43 -19.27
CA LEU A 228 8.33 -1.07 -18.82
C LEU A 228 9.83 -0.79 -18.78
N ASP A 229 10.68 -1.81 -18.84
CA ASP A 229 12.15 -1.77 -18.85
C ASP A 229 12.77 -0.84 -17.79
N ARG A 230 12.24 -0.90 -16.58
CA ARG A 230 12.72 -0.15 -15.40
C ARG A 230 12.62 -0.99 -14.12
N PRO A 231 13.42 -0.69 -13.08
CA PRO A 231 13.27 -1.35 -11.78
C PRO A 231 11.85 -1.17 -11.21
N MET A 232 11.31 -2.23 -10.61
CA MET A 232 10.00 -2.22 -9.99
C MET A 232 10.06 -2.85 -8.61
N VAL A 233 9.61 -2.10 -7.60
CA VAL A 233 9.35 -2.65 -6.28
C VAL A 233 7.94 -3.23 -6.26
N MET A 234 7.83 -4.43 -5.69
CA MET A 234 6.56 -5.13 -5.53
C MET A 234 6.41 -5.49 -4.05
N THR A 235 5.47 -4.87 -3.36
CA THR A 235 5.22 -5.06 -1.93
C THR A 235 4.16 -6.13 -1.71
N LEU A 236 4.50 -7.20 -0.98
CA LEU A 236 3.51 -8.19 -0.53
C LEU A 236 2.54 -7.55 0.48
N GLU A 237 1.26 -7.60 0.16
CA GLU A 237 0.13 -7.23 1.00
C GLU A 237 -0.93 -8.35 0.95
N PRO A 238 -0.60 -9.55 1.42
CA PRO A 238 -1.38 -10.75 1.11
C PRO A 238 -2.76 -10.80 1.74
N HIS A 239 -3.00 -10.18 2.88
CA HIS A 239 -4.27 -10.23 3.63
C HIS A 239 -4.88 -11.65 3.72
N LEU A 240 -4.04 -12.69 3.84
CA LEU A 240 -4.46 -14.10 3.83
C LEU A 240 -4.89 -14.60 5.22
N THR A 241 -4.65 -13.82 6.27
CA THR A 241 -5.11 -14.08 7.64
C THR A 241 -5.50 -12.78 8.32
N VAL A 242 -6.23 -12.89 9.46
CA VAL A 242 -6.47 -11.73 10.32
C VAL A 242 -5.20 -11.43 11.10
N PHE A 243 -4.70 -10.22 11.00
CA PHE A 243 -3.53 -9.72 11.73
C PHE A 243 -3.90 -8.48 12.57
N LYS A 244 -3.07 -8.13 13.56
CA LYS A 244 -3.42 -7.13 14.56
C LYS A 244 -3.70 -5.72 13.99
N GLY A 245 -3.10 -5.35 12.88
CA GLY A 245 -3.29 -4.04 12.24
C GLY A 245 -4.50 -3.97 11.30
N LEU A 246 -5.17 -5.11 11.02
CA LEU A 246 -6.22 -5.16 10.02
C LEU A 246 -7.45 -4.33 10.40
N SER A 247 -7.87 -4.39 11.66
CA SER A 247 -9.01 -3.61 12.17
C SER A 247 -8.81 -2.10 12.12
N ASP A 248 -7.54 -1.64 12.08
CA ASP A 248 -7.20 -0.22 11.94
C ASP A 248 -7.27 0.24 10.46
N LEU A 249 -7.39 -0.71 9.52
CA LEU A 249 -7.37 -0.45 8.07
C LEU A 249 -8.77 -0.53 7.44
N GLN A 250 -9.62 -1.41 7.92
CA GLN A 250 -10.93 -1.70 7.33
C GLN A 250 -11.94 -2.13 8.41
N ASP A 251 -13.17 -1.66 8.30
CA ASP A 251 -14.31 -2.12 9.13
C ASP A 251 -14.94 -3.43 8.60
N GLU A 252 -14.44 -3.98 7.49
CA GLU A 252 -15.01 -5.14 6.82
C GLU A 252 -14.32 -6.45 7.21
N GLN A 253 -15.11 -7.51 7.35
CA GLN A 253 -14.61 -8.86 7.51
C GLN A 253 -13.99 -9.33 6.19
N LEU A 254 -12.72 -9.73 6.24
CA LEU A 254 -12.07 -10.39 5.10
C LEU A 254 -12.73 -11.75 4.85
N VAL A 255 -13.07 -12.00 3.60
CA VAL A 255 -13.52 -13.31 3.14
C VAL A 255 -12.28 -14.09 2.71
N HIS A 256 -11.96 -15.18 3.42
CA HIS A 256 -10.84 -16.04 3.10
C HIS A 256 -11.30 -17.33 2.44
N ARG A 257 -10.71 -17.66 1.29
CA ARG A 257 -10.89 -18.96 0.62
C ARG A 257 -9.91 -20.01 1.12
N TYR A 258 -8.73 -19.56 1.55
CA TYR A 258 -7.65 -20.43 2.04
C TYR A 258 -7.55 -20.30 3.55
N ALA A 259 -7.25 -21.42 4.22
CA ALA A 259 -7.00 -21.44 5.64
C ALA A 259 -5.52 -21.77 5.91
N TYR A 260 -4.90 -21.00 6.76
CA TYR A 260 -3.51 -21.18 7.17
C TYR A 260 -3.45 -21.40 8.68
N PRO A 261 -2.50 -22.20 9.20
CA PRO A 261 -2.40 -22.48 10.65
C PRO A 261 -2.06 -21.22 11.46
N ASP A 262 -1.32 -20.30 10.87
CA ASP A 262 -0.92 -19.03 11.49
C ASP A 262 -0.51 -17.98 10.43
N SER A 263 -0.20 -16.77 10.88
CA SER A 263 0.21 -15.65 10.03
C SER A 263 1.54 -15.90 9.31
N ILE A 264 2.48 -16.60 9.95
CA ILE A 264 3.77 -16.94 9.34
C ILE A 264 3.59 -17.87 8.15
N ALA A 265 2.72 -18.90 8.31
CA ALA A 265 2.42 -19.82 7.21
C ALA A 265 1.68 -19.12 6.05
N ALA A 266 0.77 -18.20 6.35
CA ALA A 266 0.09 -17.40 5.35
C ALA A 266 1.06 -16.48 4.58
N PHE A 267 1.96 -15.81 5.30
CA PHE A 267 2.99 -14.97 4.71
C PHE A 267 3.95 -15.78 3.82
N ALA A 268 4.40 -16.94 4.31
CA ALA A 268 5.25 -17.86 3.52
C ALA A 268 4.56 -18.32 2.23
N ALA A 269 3.26 -18.65 2.29
CA ALA A 269 2.48 -19.02 1.11
C ALA A 269 2.36 -17.86 0.10
N ALA A 270 2.20 -16.63 0.57
CA ALA A 270 2.18 -15.45 -0.29
C ALA A 270 3.53 -15.23 -0.99
N VAL A 271 4.65 -15.37 -0.26
CA VAL A 271 6.00 -15.28 -0.85
C VAL A 271 6.21 -16.37 -1.90
N GLU A 272 5.84 -17.62 -1.58
CA GLU A 272 5.97 -18.74 -2.52
C GLU A 272 5.14 -18.51 -3.79
N ALA A 273 3.91 -17.99 -3.65
CA ALA A 273 3.02 -17.74 -4.77
C ALA A 273 3.63 -16.74 -5.77
N ILE A 274 4.08 -15.58 -5.30
CA ILE A 274 4.68 -14.59 -6.20
C ILE A 274 6.04 -15.04 -6.75
N THR A 275 6.86 -15.72 -5.96
CA THR A 275 8.18 -16.20 -6.40
C THR A 275 8.07 -17.16 -7.60
N LYS A 276 7.01 -17.97 -7.66
CA LYS A 276 6.75 -18.86 -8.80
C LYS A 276 6.38 -18.12 -10.10
N LEU A 277 5.95 -16.88 -9.99
CA LEU A 277 5.52 -16.05 -11.13
C LEU A 277 6.63 -15.15 -11.66
N LEU A 278 7.61 -14.80 -10.83
CA LEU A 278 8.77 -13.94 -11.18
C LEU A 278 9.87 -14.73 -11.87
#